data_3bc9d733c5703c69c8be9e1d352019e4
#
_entry.id   3bc9d733c5703c69c8be9e1d352019e4
#
_cell.length_a   1.000
_cell.length_b   1.000
_cell.length_c   1.000
_cell.angle_alpha   90.00
_cell.angle_beta   90.00
_cell.angle_gamma   90.00
#
_symmetry.space_group_name_H-M   'P 1'
#
loop_
_entity.id
_entity.type
_entity.pdbx_description
1 polymer ?
#
loop_
_entity_poly.entity_id
_entity_poly.type
_entity_poly.pdbx_seq_one_letter_code
_entity_poly.pdbx_strand_id
1 'polypeptide(L)'
;MTTGYDVVVVGARVAGASTALLLARAGARVALVDRAPYGTDTLSTHALMRAGVLQLRRWGLLDEVIASGASPIRRTTFHYADSKSLEVAIRADGGVDALYAPRRQVLDRIIVDAAVAAGVEVRHEALVTALLRDNTGRVAGVRVTDRAGRAVDLRATVTVGADGIRSAVADNAGSTVTRQGRSASAILYRYYAELPATGYEWAYGHSAAAGFIPTNEGCTGVFVGTTPARMRALRRDGTEHAFQTLLAATAPRLAERVAVAAPASRLHGWAGVAGFLRRPYGPGWALVGDAG
;
A
#
# COMPACT_ATOMS: atom_id res chain seq x y z
N MET A 1 -31.25 -9.97 -17.38
CA MET A 1 -30.83 -8.56 -17.49
C MET A 1 -29.37 -8.50 -17.06
N THR A 2 -28.43 -8.28 -17.96
CA THR A 2 -27.03 -8.06 -17.64
C THR A 2 -26.92 -6.71 -16.91
N THR A 3 -26.73 -6.74 -15.61
CA THR A 3 -26.48 -5.55 -14.81
C THR A 3 -25.13 -4.96 -15.25
N GLY A 4 -25.20 -3.99 -16.16
CA GLY A 4 -24.01 -3.27 -16.60
C GLY A 4 -23.60 -2.26 -15.54
N TYR A 5 -22.32 -2.23 -15.19
CA TYR A 5 -21.71 -1.19 -14.38
C TYR A 5 -21.20 -0.06 -15.27
N ASP A 6 -21.08 1.13 -14.71
CA ASP A 6 -20.37 2.20 -15.38
C ASP A 6 -18.86 1.92 -15.28
N VAL A 7 -18.41 1.44 -14.09
CA VAL A 7 -17.01 1.09 -13.85
C VAL A 7 -16.89 -0.23 -13.09
N VAL A 8 -15.94 -1.07 -13.51
CA VAL A 8 -15.41 -2.17 -12.69
C VAL A 8 -13.99 -1.81 -12.26
N VAL A 9 -13.74 -1.82 -10.95
CA VAL A 9 -12.41 -1.60 -10.38
C VAL A 9 -11.83 -2.93 -9.91
N VAL A 10 -10.60 -3.24 -10.31
CA VAL A 10 -9.90 -4.49 -9.96
C VAL A 10 -8.80 -4.20 -8.95
N GLY A 11 -8.95 -4.74 -7.74
CA GLY A 11 -8.09 -4.52 -6.59
C GLY A 11 -8.75 -3.61 -5.55
N ALA A 12 -9.09 -4.16 -4.37
CA ALA A 12 -9.79 -3.44 -3.28
C ALA A 12 -8.82 -2.95 -2.18
N ARG A 13 -7.59 -2.60 -2.55
CA ARG A 13 -6.66 -1.92 -1.66
C ARG A 13 -6.82 -0.40 -1.79
N VAL A 14 -5.96 0.38 -1.10
CA VAL A 14 -6.08 1.85 -1.03
C VAL A 14 -6.41 2.48 -2.38
N ALA A 15 -5.66 2.18 -3.44
CA ALA A 15 -5.86 2.80 -4.75
C ALA A 15 -7.23 2.47 -5.37
N GLY A 16 -7.62 1.19 -5.37
CA GLY A 16 -8.88 0.78 -5.98
C GLY A 16 -10.11 1.13 -5.13
N ALA A 17 -10.04 0.90 -3.82
CA ALA A 17 -11.17 1.22 -2.94
C ALA A 17 -11.45 2.73 -2.90
N SER A 18 -10.40 3.58 -2.86
CA SER A 18 -10.60 5.04 -2.94
C SER A 18 -11.12 5.49 -4.31
N THR A 19 -10.65 4.89 -5.39
CA THR A 19 -11.19 5.16 -6.73
C THR A 19 -12.67 4.78 -6.82
N ALA A 20 -13.03 3.58 -6.35
CA ALA A 20 -14.42 3.12 -6.34
C ALA A 20 -15.32 4.01 -5.49
N LEU A 21 -14.88 4.39 -4.27
CA LEU A 21 -15.56 5.31 -3.38
C LEU A 21 -15.87 6.64 -4.07
N LEU A 22 -14.85 7.25 -4.69
CA LEU A 22 -15.01 8.57 -5.32
C LEU A 22 -15.91 8.52 -6.55
N LEU A 23 -15.82 7.47 -7.36
CA LEU A 23 -16.69 7.26 -8.51
C LEU A 23 -18.15 7.03 -8.08
N ALA A 24 -18.39 6.23 -7.04
CA ALA A 24 -19.75 6.02 -6.51
C ALA A 24 -20.35 7.31 -5.94
N ARG A 25 -19.56 8.10 -5.21
CA ARG A 25 -19.99 9.43 -4.73
C ARG A 25 -20.28 10.41 -5.86
N ALA A 26 -19.68 10.21 -7.03
CA ALA A 26 -20.00 10.96 -8.24
C ALA A 26 -21.21 10.40 -9.03
N GLY A 27 -21.89 9.38 -8.49
CA GLY A 27 -23.11 8.81 -9.07
C GLY A 27 -22.89 7.64 -10.04
N ALA A 28 -21.66 7.15 -10.21
CA ALA A 28 -21.38 5.98 -11.05
C ALA A 28 -21.81 4.68 -10.36
N ARG A 29 -22.32 3.71 -11.13
CA ARG A 29 -22.53 2.33 -10.68
C ARG A 29 -21.22 1.58 -10.76
N VAL A 30 -20.67 1.25 -9.60
CA VAL A 30 -19.31 0.67 -9.48
C VAL A 30 -19.36 -0.73 -8.89
N ALA A 31 -18.66 -1.68 -9.55
CA ALA A 31 -18.25 -2.94 -8.92
C ALA A 31 -16.76 -2.87 -8.57
N LEU A 32 -16.42 -3.32 -7.37
CA LEU A 32 -15.05 -3.44 -6.88
C LEU A 32 -14.74 -4.91 -6.61
N VAL A 33 -13.72 -5.47 -7.25
CA VAL A 33 -13.35 -6.88 -7.12
C VAL A 33 -11.94 -7.04 -6.59
N ASP A 34 -11.75 -7.99 -5.67
CA ASP A 34 -10.42 -8.34 -5.15
C ASP A 34 -10.29 -9.85 -4.97
N ARG A 35 -9.12 -10.37 -5.33
CA ARG A 35 -8.79 -11.80 -5.14
C ARG A 35 -8.56 -12.19 -3.68
N ALA A 36 -8.21 -11.23 -2.82
CA ALA A 36 -7.95 -11.46 -1.41
C ALA A 36 -9.25 -11.43 -0.58
N PRO A 37 -9.28 -12.13 0.56
CA PRO A 37 -10.33 -11.95 1.56
C PRO A 37 -10.36 -10.52 2.10
N TYR A 38 -11.55 -10.09 2.54
CA TYR A 38 -11.74 -8.79 3.20
C TYR A 38 -10.84 -8.65 4.43
N GLY A 39 -10.22 -7.47 4.57
CA GLY A 39 -9.41 -7.12 5.72
C GLY A 39 -8.07 -7.87 5.85
N THR A 40 -7.63 -8.56 4.80
CA THR A 40 -6.31 -9.22 4.79
C THR A 40 -5.18 -8.18 4.81
N ASP A 41 -4.18 -8.40 5.66
CA ASP A 41 -2.97 -7.55 5.69
C ASP A 41 -2.12 -7.69 4.43
N THR A 42 -1.30 -6.71 4.14
CA THR A 42 -0.40 -6.70 2.99
C THR A 42 0.88 -5.92 3.29
N LEU A 43 1.90 -6.14 2.47
CA LEU A 43 3.13 -5.36 2.55
C LEU A 43 2.85 -3.87 2.40
N SER A 44 3.50 -3.05 3.23
CA SER A 44 3.28 -1.61 3.25
C SER A 44 4.50 -0.86 3.77
N THR A 45 4.63 0.38 3.34
CA THR A 45 5.52 1.37 3.97
C THR A 45 4.87 2.04 5.19
N HIS A 46 3.57 1.86 5.41
CA HIS A 46 2.72 2.35 6.50
C HIS A 46 2.60 3.86 6.62
N ALA A 47 3.70 4.59 6.53
CA ALA A 47 3.76 6.02 6.79
C ALA A 47 2.94 6.82 5.77
N LEU A 48 1.81 7.37 6.21
CA LEU A 48 1.06 8.36 5.43
C LEU A 48 1.67 9.73 5.66
N MET A 49 2.16 10.33 4.59
CA MET A 49 2.60 11.72 4.57
C MET A 49 1.40 12.67 4.50
N ARG A 50 1.63 13.96 4.71
CA ARG A 50 0.59 14.99 4.76
C ARG A 50 -0.46 14.88 3.64
N ALA A 51 -0.03 14.67 2.40
CA ALA A 51 -0.95 14.55 1.27
C ALA A 51 -1.94 13.38 1.43
N GLY A 52 -1.47 12.22 1.91
CA GLY A 52 -2.34 11.05 2.17
C GLY A 52 -3.34 11.32 3.28
N VAL A 53 -2.89 11.91 4.40
CA VAL A 53 -3.77 12.28 5.53
C VAL A 53 -4.80 13.32 5.09
N LEU A 54 -4.40 14.31 4.28
CA LEU A 54 -5.31 15.31 3.73
C LEU A 54 -6.41 14.68 2.85
N GLN A 55 -6.06 13.66 2.05
CA GLN A 55 -7.09 12.95 1.26
C GLN A 55 -8.08 12.21 2.17
N LEU A 56 -7.60 11.50 3.19
CA LEU A 56 -8.49 10.84 4.15
C LEU A 56 -9.43 11.83 4.82
N ARG A 57 -8.93 13.01 5.20
CA ARG A 57 -9.76 14.09 5.73
C ARG A 57 -10.80 14.58 4.72
N ARG A 58 -10.40 14.84 3.47
CA ARG A 58 -11.30 15.28 2.40
C ARG A 58 -12.39 14.25 2.09
N TRP A 59 -12.06 12.98 2.26
CA TRP A 59 -13.02 11.89 2.07
C TRP A 59 -13.91 11.65 3.30
N GLY A 60 -13.65 12.33 4.43
CA GLY A 60 -14.37 12.14 5.68
C GLY A 60 -14.02 10.84 6.40
N LEU A 61 -12.81 10.31 6.18
CA LEU A 61 -12.34 9.02 6.73
C LEU A 61 -11.24 9.17 7.79
N LEU A 62 -10.76 10.40 8.03
CA LEU A 62 -9.65 10.61 8.95
C LEU A 62 -10.03 10.29 10.39
N ASP A 63 -11.25 10.62 10.81
CA ASP A 63 -11.72 10.37 12.18
C ASP A 63 -11.79 8.87 12.48
N GLU A 64 -12.17 8.04 11.51
CA GLU A 64 -12.14 6.59 11.66
C GLU A 64 -10.72 6.04 11.77
N VAL A 65 -9.76 6.62 11.03
CA VAL A 65 -8.34 6.27 11.15
C VAL A 65 -7.81 6.62 12.54
N ILE A 66 -8.19 7.79 13.07
CA ILE A 66 -7.82 8.20 14.44
C ILE A 66 -8.46 7.26 15.46
N ALA A 67 -9.76 6.99 15.34
CA ALA A 67 -10.50 6.11 16.23
C ALA A 67 -9.99 4.66 16.23
N SER A 68 -9.34 4.23 15.13
CA SER A 68 -8.71 2.91 15.05
C SER A 68 -7.48 2.74 15.95
N GLY A 69 -7.05 3.79 16.66
CA GLY A 69 -5.86 3.76 17.52
C GLY A 69 -4.54 3.95 16.76
N ALA A 70 -4.56 4.43 15.52
CA ALA A 70 -3.35 4.85 14.82
C ALA A 70 -2.74 6.07 15.53
N SER A 71 -1.48 5.96 15.96
CA SER A 71 -0.80 7.01 16.72
C SER A 71 -0.62 8.29 15.90
N PRO A 72 -0.97 9.47 16.44
CA PRO A 72 -0.70 10.75 15.78
C PRO A 72 0.79 11.07 15.81
N ILE A 73 1.39 11.28 14.66
CA ILE A 73 2.80 11.60 14.49
C ILE A 73 2.95 13.10 14.30
N ARG A 74 3.47 13.79 15.32
CA ARG A 74 3.67 15.25 15.32
C ARG A 74 5.13 15.68 15.15
N ARG A 75 6.05 14.70 15.03
CA ARG A 75 7.47 14.95 14.73
C ARG A 75 8.05 13.81 13.88
N THR A 76 9.07 14.14 13.15
CA THR A 76 9.91 13.19 12.44
C THR A 76 11.36 13.48 12.79
N THR A 77 12.10 12.45 13.19
CA THR A 77 13.53 12.56 13.48
C THR A 77 14.33 11.88 12.38
N PHE A 78 15.27 12.59 11.81
CA PHE A 78 16.22 12.08 10.82
C PHE A 78 17.58 11.88 11.49
N HIS A 79 18.14 10.67 11.39
CA HIS A 79 19.45 10.32 11.90
C HIS A 79 20.41 10.09 10.72
N TYR A 80 21.56 10.70 10.77
CA TYR A 80 22.61 10.59 9.75
C TYR A 80 23.85 9.91 10.31
N ALA A 81 24.68 9.32 9.43
CA ALA A 81 25.82 8.47 9.79
C ALA A 81 26.87 9.15 10.68
N ASP A 82 26.98 10.47 10.65
CA ASP A 82 27.89 11.28 11.44
C ASP A 82 27.35 11.65 12.84
N SER A 83 26.42 10.89 13.36
CA SER A 83 25.73 11.09 14.65
C SER A 83 24.90 12.36 14.75
N LYS A 84 24.67 13.03 13.64
CA LYS A 84 23.75 14.17 13.59
C LYS A 84 22.30 13.70 13.53
N SER A 85 21.45 14.38 14.28
CA SER A 85 20.00 14.17 14.23
C SER A 85 19.30 15.49 13.98
N LEU A 86 18.29 15.45 13.12
CA LEU A 86 17.42 16.58 12.84
C LEU A 86 16.00 16.21 13.22
N GLU A 87 15.41 16.91 14.16
CA GLU A 87 14.01 16.78 14.51
C GLU A 87 13.18 17.84 13.77
N VAL A 88 12.14 17.40 13.09
CA VAL A 88 11.21 18.23 12.33
C VAL A 88 9.82 18.10 12.93
N ALA A 89 9.26 19.18 13.45
CA ALA A 89 7.89 19.24 13.91
C ALA A 89 6.92 19.25 12.72
N ILE A 90 5.84 18.49 12.81
CA ILE A 90 4.74 18.52 11.84
C ILE A 90 3.84 19.70 12.19
N ARG A 91 4.01 20.79 11.49
CA ARG A 91 3.17 21.99 11.67
C ARG A 91 1.78 21.73 11.10
N ALA A 92 0.74 22.21 11.80
CA ALA A 92 -0.62 22.15 11.28
C ALA A 92 -0.74 22.99 10.00
N ASP A 93 -1.31 22.37 8.96
CA ASP A 93 -1.57 23.01 7.67
C ASP A 93 -2.70 22.28 6.93
N GLY A 94 -3.58 23.04 6.28
CA GLY A 94 -4.73 22.49 5.55
C GLY A 94 -5.67 21.64 6.41
N GLY A 95 -5.61 21.81 7.76
CA GLY A 95 -6.35 21.02 8.74
C GLY A 95 -5.77 19.64 9.01
N VAL A 96 -4.51 19.39 8.65
CA VAL A 96 -3.72 18.23 9.03
C VAL A 96 -2.67 18.68 10.03
N ASP A 97 -2.78 18.21 11.28
CA ASP A 97 -1.88 18.55 12.41
C ASP A 97 -0.96 17.38 12.81
N ALA A 98 -1.19 16.20 12.24
CA ALA A 98 -0.38 15.01 12.46
C ALA A 98 -0.34 14.13 11.20
N LEU A 99 0.69 13.28 11.12
CA LEU A 99 0.75 12.18 10.18
C LEU A 99 0.26 10.91 10.88
N TYR A 100 -0.04 9.86 10.12
CA TYR A 100 -0.52 8.59 10.65
C TYR A 100 0.09 7.42 9.88
N ALA A 101 0.19 6.27 10.55
CA ALA A 101 0.66 5.03 9.92
C ALA A 101 -0.28 3.85 10.26
N PRO A 102 -1.55 3.89 9.84
CA PRO A 102 -2.45 2.78 10.10
C PRO A 102 -1.98 1.51 9.41
N ARG A 103 -2.14 0.36 10.09
CA ARG A 103 -1.95 -0.96 9.47
C ARG A 103 -2.82 -1.07 8.23
N ARG A 104 -2.33 -1.75 7.22
CA ARG A 104 -3.07 -1.88 5.95
C ARG A 104 -4.41 -2.61 6.13
N GLN A 105 -4.47 -3.63 7.00
CA GLN A 105 -5.72 -4.29 7.35
C GLN A 105 -6.76 -3.32 7.96
N VAL A 106 -6.31 -2.25 8.61
CA VAL A 106 -7.19 -1.20 9.17
C VAL A 106 -7.59 -0.20 8.09
N LEU A 107 -6.60 0.40 7.43
CA LEU A 107 -6.84 1.43 6.42
C LEU A 107 -7.66 0.91 5.23
N ASP A 108 -7.31 -0.28 4.72
CA ASP A 108 -8.01 -0.86 3.58
C ASP A 108 -9.48 -1.13 3.92
N ARG A 109 -9.79 -1.61 5.16
CA ARG A 109 -11.19 -1.80 5.61
C ARG A 109 -11.95 -0.49 5.65
N ILE A 110 -11.42 0.54 6.29
CA ILE A 110 -12.06 1.85 6.40
C ILE A 110 -12.48 2.36 5.02
N ILE A 111 -11.58 2.27 4.03
CA ILE A 111 -11.88 2.77 2.68
C ILE A 111 -12.89 1.86 1.95
N VAL A 112 -12.79 0.55 2.10
CA VAL A 112 -13.74 -0.41 1.50
C VAL A 112 -15.13 -0.24 2.10
N ASP A 113 -15.24 -0.11 3.42
CA ASP A 113 -16.53 0.06 4.12
C ASP A 113 -17.20 1.37 3.70
N ALA A 114 -16.42 2.45 3.57
CA ALA A 114 -16.91 3.72 3.01
C ALA A 114 -17.37 3.57 1.54
N ALA A 115 -16.68 2.76 0.74
CA ALA A 115 -17.10 2.48 -0.64
C ALA A 115 -18.43 1.70 -0.67
N VAL A 116 -18.59 0.68 0.20
CA VAL A 116 -19.86 -0.05 0.36
C VAL A 116 -20.98 0.89 0.78
N ALA A 117 -20.74 1.75 1.78
CA ALA A 117 -21.71 2.74 2.24
C ALA A 117 -22.10 3.75 1.14
N ALA A 118 -21.21 3.99 0.18
CA ALA A 118 -21.49 4.83 -1.01
C ALA A 118 -22.20 4.07 -2.15
N GLY A 119 -22.54 2.77 -1.97
CA GLY A 119 -23.27 1.97 -2.95
C GLY A 119 -22.39 1.16 -3.90
N VAL A 120 -21.10 1.01 -3.64
CA VAL A 120 -20.21 0.13 -4.43
C VAL A 120 -20.55 -1.33 -4.15
N GLU A 121 -20.75 -2.13 -5.20
CA GLU A 121 -20.84 -3.58 -5.07
C GLU A 121 -19.43 -4.17 -4.94
N VAL A 122 -19.10 -4.71 -3.75
CA VAL A 122 -17.76 -5.26 -3.48
C VAL A 122 -17.80 -6.78 -3.51
N ARG A 123 -16.83 -7.38 -4.20
CA ARG A 123 -16.63 -8.83 -4.29
C ARG A 123 -15.19 -9.18 -3.90
N HIS A 124 -15.03 -9.70 -2.71
CA HIS A 124 -13.78 -10.32 -2.27
C HIS A 124 -13.68 -11.78 -2.72
N GLU A 125 -12.47 -12.35 -2.67
CA GLU A 125 -12.18 -13.72 -3.11
C GLU A 125 -12.63 -13.97 -4.56
N ALA A 126 -12.58 -12.92 -5.39
CA ALA A 126 -12.99 -12.90 -6.78
C ALA A 126 -11.79 -12.57 -7.67
N LEU A 127 -11.25 -13.60 -8.33
CA LEU A 127 -10.09 -13.48 -9.21
C LEU A 127 -10.53 -13.03 -10.61
N VAL A 128 -9.97 -11.94 -11.11
CA VAL A 128 -10.11 -11.56 -12.52
C VAL A 128 -9.27 -12.48 -13.37
N THR A 129 -9.92 -13.24 -14.25
CA THR A 129 -9.28 -14.23 -15.12
C THR A 129 -9.16 -13.77 -16.57
N ALA A 130 -9.96 -12.80 -17.01
CA ALA A 130 -9.87 -12.23 -18.35
C ALA A 130 -10.47 -10.80 -18.39
N LEU A 131 -10.05 -10.02 -19.38
CA LEU A 131 -10.75 -8.83 -19.83
C LEU A 131 -11.77 -9.24 -20.90
N LEU A 132 -13.00 -8.76 -20.74
CA LEU A 132 -14.03 -8.86 -21.78
C LEU A 132 -13.79 -7.78 -22.82
N ARG A 133 -14.00 -8.10 -24.09
CA ARG A 133 -13.90 -7.14 -25.19
C ARG A 133 -15.21 -7.10 -25.97
N ASP A 134 -15.49 -5.96 -26.55
CA ASP A 134 -16.55 -5.82 -27.53
C ASP A 134 -16.05 -6.18 -28.95
N ASN A 135 -16.93 -6.07 -29.93
CA ASN A 135 -16.64 -6.38 -31.34
C ASN A 135 -15.64 -5.43 -31.98
N THR A 136 -15.28 -4.31 -31.34
CA THR A 136 -14.24 -3.38 -31.80
C THR A 136 -12.89 -3.64 -31.14
N GLY A 137 -12.81 -4.61 -30.20
CA GLY A 137 -11.63 -4.91 -29.41
C GLY A 137 -11.46 -4.04 -28.16
N ARG A 138 -12.39 -3.11 -27.91
CA ARG A 138 -12.41 -2.27 -26.71
C ARG A 138 -12.69 -3.13 -25.48
N VAL A 139 -12.02 -2.84 -24.35
CA VAL A 139 -12.34 -3.49 -23.07
C VAL A 139 -13.74 -3.07 -22.63
N ALA A 140 -14.57 -4.05 -22.30
CA ALA A 140 -16.00 -3.91 -21.99
C ALA A 140 -16.37 -4.60 -20.66
N GLY A 141 -15.39 -4.86 -19.79
CA GLY A 141 -15.58 -5.49 -18.49
C GLY A 141 -14.54 -6.55 -18.18
N VAL A 142 -14.83 -7.35 -17.16
CA VAL A 142 -13.96 -8.45 -16.69
C VAL A 142 -14.75 -9.74 -16.49
N ARG A 143 -14.06 -10.87 -16.65
CA ARG A 143 -14.50 -12.16 -16.14
C ARG A 143 -13.87 -12.40 -14.79
N VAL A 144 -14.69 -12.66 -13.78
CA VAL A 144 -14.25 -13.01 -12.43
C VAL A 144 -14.61 -14.45 -12.12
N THR A 145 -13.74 -15.13 -11.37
CA THR A 145 -13.99 -16.47 -10.87
C THR A 145 -13.95 -16.44 -9.36
N ASP A 146 -15.00 -16.92 -8.70
CA ASP A 146 -15.07 -17.01 -7.25
C ASP A 146 -14.28 -18.23 -6.72
N ARG A 147 -14.21 -18.34 -5.39
CA ARG A 147 -13.50 -19.44 -4.71
C ARG A 147 -14.07 -20.83 -5.01
N ALA A 148 -15.34 -20.90 -5.40
CA ALA A 148 -16.00 -22.17 -5.82
C ALA A 148 -15.77 -22.48 -7.29
N GLY A 149 -14.98 -21.68 -8.01
CA GLY A 149 -14.70 -21.88 -9.44
C GLY A 149 -15.82 -21.37 -10.37
N ARG A 150 -16.84 -20.69 -9.85
CA ARG A 150 -17.93 -20.14 -10.67
C ARG A 150 -17.47 -18.87 -11.35
N ALA A 151 -17.58 -18.84 -12.67
CA ALA A 151 -17.24 -17.68 -13.47
C ALA A 151 -18.45 -16.77 -13.71
N VAL A 152 -18.25 -15.44 -13.58
CA VAL A 152 -19.26 -14.41 -13.85
C VAL A 152 -18.65 -13.32 -14.68
N ASP A 153 -19.35 -12.85 -15.69
CA ASP A 153 -18.94 -11.70 -16.51
C ASP A 153 -19.55 -10.42 -15.93
N LEU A 154 -18.68 -9.49 -15.52
CA LEU A 154 -19.05 -8.15 -15.10
C LEU A 154 -18.78 -7.17 -16.25
N ARG A 155 -19.85 -6.75 -16.93
CA ARG A 155 -19.74 -5.79 -18.04
C ARG A 155 -19.70 -4.37 -17.51
N ALA A 156 -18.82 -3.54 -18.09
CA ALA A 156 -18.66 -2.15 -17.70
C ALA A 156 -18.23 -1.27 -18.87
N THR A 157 -18.54 0.02 -18.76
CA THR A 157 -18.05 1.03 -19.71
C THR A 157 -16.56 1.23 -19.60
N VAL A 158 -16.01 1.17 -18.36
CA VAL A 158 -14.57 1.29 -18.08
C VAL A 158 -14.17 0.21 -17.08
N THR A 159 -13.01 -0.40 -17.31
CA THR A 159 -12.33 -1.27 -16.34
C THR A 159 -11.10 -0.54 -15.79
N VAL A 160 -11.04 -0.38 -14.46
CA VAL A 160 -9.90 0.25 -13.79
C VAL A 160 -9.04 -0.82 -13.13
N GLY A 161 -7.79 -0.96 -13.56
CA GLY A 161 -6.79 -1.80 -12.90
C GLY A 161 -6.16 -1.05 -11.72
N ALA A 162 -6.36 -1.59 -10.52
CA ALA A 162 -5.77 -1.13 -9.25
C ALA A 162 -5.11 -2.32 -8.51
N ASP A 163 -4.72 -3.34 -9.26
CA ASP A 163 -4.28 -4.66 -8.81
C ASP A 163 -2.76 -4.73 -8.54
N GLY A 164 -2.13 -3.56 -8.44
CA GLY A 164 -0.77 -3.37 -7.96
C GLY A 164 0.30 -3.62 -9.02
N ILE A 165 1.55 -3.66 -8.57
CA ILE A 165 2.76 -3.67 -9.42
C ILE A 165 2.83 -4.84 -10.41
N ARG A 166 2.10 -5.93 -10.16
CA ARG A 166 1.96 -7.10 -11.06
C ARG A 166 0.56 -7.14 -11.66
N SER A 167 0.12 -6.02 -12.20
CA SER A 167 -1.24 -5.84 -12.70
C SER A 167 -1.59 -6.78 -13.84
N ALA A 168 -2.50 -7.71 -13.58
CA ALA A 168 -3.08 -8.57 -14.61
C ALA A 168 -3.93 -7.75 -15.59
N VAL A 169 -4.59 -6.69 -15.11
CA VAL A 169 -5.36 -5.77 -15.99
C VAL A 169 -4.42 -5.09 -16.99
N ALA A 170 -3.28 -4.57 -16.53
CA ALA A 170 -2.31 -3.91 -17.40
C ALA A 170 -1.78 -4.88 -18.48
N ASP A 171 -1.39 -6.09 -18.07
CA ASP A 171 -0.82 -7.09 -18.97
C ASP A 171 -1.85 -7.58 -19.99
N ASN A 172 -3.08 -7.90 -19.57
CA ASN A 172 -4.18 -8.32 -20.47
C ASN A 172 -4.69 -7.19 -21.37
N ALA A 173 -4.56 -5.92 -20.93
CA ALA A 173 -4.91 -4.75 -21.74
C ALA A 173 -3.84 -4.38 -22.78
N GLY A 174 -2.65 -4.98 -22.71
CA GLY A 174 -1.53 -4.66 -23.56
C GLY A 174 -0.89 -3.30 -23.21
N SER A 175 -0.93 -2.92 -21.93
CA SER A 175 -0.24 -1.72 -21.45
C SER A 175 1.27 -1.93 -21.52
N THR A 176 1.98 -0.98 -22.13
CA THR A 176 3.43 -1.02 -22.31
C THR A 176 4.12 -0.12 -21.28
N VAL A 177 5.28 -0.54 -20.79
CA VAL A 177 6.16 0.30 -19.96
C VAL A 177 6.72 1.41 -20.83
N THR A 178 6.47 2.66 -20.45
CA THR A 178 6.91 3.86 -21.17
C THR A 178 8.18 4.46 -20.56
N ARG A 179 8.41 4.23 -19.28
CA ARG A 179 9.61 4.67 -18.56
C ARG A 179 10.01 3.63 -17.54
N GLN A 180 11.31 3.31 -17.47
CA GLN A 180 11.88 2.37 -16.52
C GLN A 180 12.90 3.07 -15.62
N GLY A 181 12.76 2.90 -14.31
CA GLY A 181 13.75 3.33 -13.31
C GLY A 181 14.99 2.45 -13.32
N ARG A 182 16.08 2.98 -12.77
CA ARG A 182 17.36 2.26 -12.70
C ARG A 182 17.67 1.68 -11.32
N SER A 183 16.95 2.13 -10.29
CA SER A 183 17.22 1.78 -8.90
C SER A 183 16.04 1.06 -8.27
N ALA A 184 16.35 0.15 -7.36
CA ALA A 184 15.38 -0.54 -6.53
C ALA A 184 15.90 -0.62 -5.10
N SER A 185 14.98 -0.67 -4.12
CA SER A 185 15.29 -0.93 -2.72
C SER A 185 14.62 -2.21 -2.27
N ALA A 186 15.41 -3.11 -1.68
CA ALA A 186 14.89 -4.26 -0.95
C ALA A 186 14.70 -3.88 0.51
N ILE A 187 13.61 -4.32 1.12
CA ILE A 187 13.20 -3.92 2.47
C ILE A 187 12.86 -5.18 3.27
N LEU A 188 13.25 -5.19 4.53
CA LEU A 188 12.72 -6.09 5.56
C LEU A 188 12.08 -5.24 6.64
N TYR A 189 10.96 -5.69 7.21
CA TYR A 189 10.35 -5.04 8.36
C TYR A 189 9.60 -6.04 9.23
N ARG A 190 9.41 -5.67 10.50
CA ARG A 190 8.50 -6.35 11.44
C ARG A 190 7.93 -5.34 12.44
N TYR A 191 6.88 -5.76 13.12
CA TYR A 191 6.31 -5.00 14.23
C TYR A 191 6.90 -5.47 15.56
N TYR A 192 7.05 -4.51 16.47
CA TYR A 192 7.44 -4.74 17.85
C TYR A 192 6.37 -4.17 18.77
N ALA A 193 5.95 -4.95 19.75
CA ALA A 193 5.09 -4.49 20.82
C ALA A 193 5.89 -3.62 21.81
N GLU A 194 5.24 -2.63 22.38
CA GLU A 194 5.78 -1.81 23.46
C GLU A 194 7.16 -1.19 23.17
N LEU A 195 7.50 -1.03 21.90
CA LEU A 195 8.71 -0.32 21.48
C LEU A 195 8.41 1.18 21.41
N PRO A 196 8.88 2.00 22.39
CA PRO A 196 8.54 3.41 22.42
C PRO A 196 9.09 4.15 21.20
N ALA A 197 8.23 4.93 20.56
CA ALA A 197 8.62 5.85 19.50
C ALA A 197 7.75 7.10 19.59
N THR A 198 8.36 8.28 19.60
CA THR A 198 7.67 9.56 19.78
C THR A 198 7.24 10.19 18.45
N GLY A 199 7.52 9.53 17.33
CA GLY A 199 7.26 9.99 15.98
C GLY A 199 7.86 9.05 14.96
N TYR A 200 7.93 9.48 13.71
CA TYR A 200 8.73 8.74 12.73
C TYR A 200 10.22 8.97 13.00
N GLU A 201 10.98 7.88 12.95
CA GLU A 201 12.46 7.94 13.01
C GLU A 201 13.00 7.32 11.72
N TRP A 202 13.85 8.07 11.02
CA TRP A 202 14.49 7.66 9.77
C TRP A 202 15.99 7.75 9.94
N ALA A 203 16.70 6.66 9.73
CA ALA A 203 18.14 6.60 9.76
C ALA A 203 18.69 6.31 8.36
N TYR A 204 19.67 7.07 7.94
CA TYR A 204 20.32 6.96 6.64
C TYR A 204 21.82 6.65 6.84
N GLY A 205 22.24 5.53 6.27
CA GLY A 205 23.63 5.10 6.20
C GLY A 205 24.10 4.92 4.76
N HIS A 206 25.31 4.40 4.58
CA HIS A 206 25.83 4.13 3.25
C HIS A 206 25.03 3.04 2.53
N SER A 207 24.29 3.43 1.49
CA SER A 207 23.42 2.55 0.71
C SER A 207 22.41 1.73 1.55
N ALA A 208 21.99 2.27 2.69
CA ALA A 208 21.03 1.65 3.58
C ALA A 208 20.16 2.71 4.28
N ALA A 209 18.96 2.31 4.65
CA ALA A 209 18.07 3.09 5.49
C ALA A 209 17.43 2.17 6.54
N ALA A 210 17.08 2.72 7.69
CA ALA A 210 16.33 2.04 8.73
C ALA A 210 15.36 3.03 9.39
N GLY A 211 14.38 2.55 10.12
CA GLY A 211 13.54 3.48 10.86
C GLY A 211 12.43 2.82 11.67
N PHE A 212 11.78 3.67 12.46
CA PHE A 212 10.67 3.34 13.33
C PHE A 212 9.41 4.08 12.87
N ILE A 213 8.32 3.35 12.84
CA ILE A 213 7.01 3.85 12.41
C ILE A 213 5.96 3.38 13.42
N PRO A 214 5.59 4.20 14.41
CA PRO A 214 4.49 3.90 15.32
C PRO A 214 3.19 3.66 14.53
N THR A 215 2.45 2.63 14.91
CA THR A 215 1.24 2.22 14.20
C THR A 215 0.12 1.87 15.21
N ASN A 216 -0.86 1.09 14.80
CA ASN A 216 -1.96 0.63 15.66
C ASN A 216 -1.49 -0.30 16.78
N GLU A 217 -2.32 -0.46 17.81
CA GLU A 217 -2.17 -1.43 18.90
C GLU A 217 -0.88 -1.22 19.72
N GLY A 218 -0.39 0.01 19.84
CA GLY A 218 0.86 0.31 20.53
C GLY A 218 2.11 -0.30 19.87
N CYS A 219 1.97 -0.84 18.67
CA CYS A 219 3.10 -1.42 17.94
C CYS A 219 3.93 -0.36 17.22
N THR A 220 5.22 -0.64 17.07
CA THR A 220 6.12 0.11 16.21
C THR A 220 6.63 -0.79 15.09
N GLY A 221 6.40 -0.40 13.85
CA GLY A 221 7.03 -1.02 12.68
C GLY A 221 8.49 -0.60 12.60
N VAL A 222 9.40 -1.58 12.55
CA VAL A 222 10.83 -1.35 12.35
C VAL A 222 11.21 -1.90 10.99
N PHE A 223 11.82 -1.06 10.15
CA PHE A 223 12.27 -1.48 8.83
C PHE A 223 13.76 -1.25 8.63
N VAL A 224 14.32 -2.05 7.75
CA VAL A 224 15.64 -1.84 7.15
C VAL A 224 15.53 -1.95 5.64
N GLY A 225 16.24 -1.11 4.92
CA GLY A 225 16.26 -1.09 3.46
C GLY A 225 17.67 -0.96 2.93
N THR A 226 17.94 -1.61 1.80
CA THR A 226 19.22 -1.50 1.08
C THR A 226 19.04 -1.90 -0.39
N THR A 227 20.12 -1.93 -1.16
CA THR A 227 20.06 -2.42 -2.54
C THR A 227 19.68 -3.90 -2.59
N PRO A 228 18.97 -4.37 -3.65
CA PRO A 228 18.62 -5.79 -3.80
C PRO A 228 19.84 -6.73 -3.77
N ALA A 229 20.96 -6.29 -4.34
CA ALA A 229 22.20 -7.09 -4.34
C ALA A 229 22.75 -7.30 -2.92
N ARG A 230 22.87 -6.22 -2.13
CA ARG A 230 23.33 -6.30 -0.73
C ARG A 230 22.37 -7.10 0.14
N MET A 231 21.06 -6.91 -0.02
CA MET A 231 20.05 -7.68 0.69
C MET A 231 20.18 -9.19 0.40
N ARG A 232 20.35 -9.58 -0.87
CA ARG A 232 20.55 -10.99 -1.24
C ARG A 232 21.84 -11.56 -0.62
N ALA A 233 22.92 -10.80 -0.59
CA ALA A 233 24.18 -11.25 0.02
C ALA A 233 24.00 -11.52 1.52
N LEU A 234 23.44 -10.58 2.26
CA LEU A 234 23.22 -10.72 3.70
C LEU A 234 22.25 -11.85 4.06
N ARG A 235 21.23 -12.08 3.22
CA ARG A 235 20.25 -13.15 3.45
C ARG A 235 20.79 -14.56 3.25
N ARG A 236 22.00 -14.76 2.74
CA ARG A 236 22.65 -16.09 2.69
C ARG A 236 22.82 -16.68 4.08
N ASP A 237 23.07 -15.82 5.08
CA ASP A 237 23.23 -16.20 6.48
C ASP A 237 21.89 -16.12 7.27
N GLY A 238 20.78 -15.92 6.55
CA GLY A 238 19.45 -15.86 7.12
C GLY A 238 18.79 -14.48 7.05
N THR A 239 17.46 -14.47 7.03
CA THR A 239 16.69 -13.21 6.95
C THR A 239 16.79 -12.40 8.24
N GLU A 240 16.82 -13.07 9.39
CA GLU A 240 17.01 -12.44 10.69
C GLU A 240 18.40 -11.78 10.79
N HIS A 241 19.44 -12.51 10.39
CA HIS A 241 20.81 -11.97 10.33
C HIS A 241 20.89 -10.72 9.45
N ALA A 242 20.28 -10.75 8.25
CA ALA A 242 20.25 -9.59 7.37
C ALA A 242 19.57 -8.37 8.01
N PHE A 243 18.45 -8.59 8.70
CA PHE A 243 17.74 -7.53 9.39
C PHE A 243 18.57 -6.90 10.50
N GLN A 244 19.12 -7.72 11.39
CA GLN A 244 19.94 -7.26 12.52
C GLN A 244 21.22 -6.54 12.06
N THR A 245 21.92 -7.12 11.08
CA THR A 245 23.15 -6.54 10.51
C THR A 245 22.88 -5.18 9.88
N LEU A 246 21.82 -5.05 9.07
CA LEU A 246 21.46 -3.77 8.46
C LEU A 246 21.03 -2.74 9.50
N LEU A 247 20.25 -3.14 10.49
CA LEU A 247 19.78 -2.24 11.54
C LEU A 247 20.96 -1.71 12.37
N ALA A 248 21.83 -2.59 12.84
CA ALA A 248 23.00 -2.21 13.64
C ALA A 248 23.97 -1.31 12.85
N ALA A 249 24.20 -1.60 11.58
CA ALA A 249 25.10 -0.81 10.74
C ALA A 249 24.52 0.56 10.34
N THR A 250 23.18 0.69 10.26
CA THR A 250 22.55 1.91 9.78
C THR A 250 22.08 2.80 10.92
N ALA A 251 21.62 2.20 12.01
CA ALA A 251 20.98 2.89 13.13
C ALA A 251 21.32 2.19 14.46
N PRO A 252 22.57 2.24 14.95
CA PRO A 252 23.00 1.50 16.14
C PRO A 252 22.15 1.81 17.38
N ARG A 253 21.80 3.06 17.62
CA ARG A 253 20.92 3.46 18.73
C ARG A 253 19.50 2.88 18.62
N LEU A 254 18.98 2.73 17.41
CA LEU A 254 17.69 2.06 17.20
C LEU A 254 17.84 0.54 17.39
N ALA A 255 18.95 -0.04 16.97
CA ALA A 255 19.25 -1.45 17.17
C ALA A 255 19.29 -1.85 18.65
N GLU A 256 19.90 -1.02 19.52
CA GLU A 256 19.91 -1.21 20.97
C GLU A 256 18.48 -1.24 21.55
N ARG A 257 17.59 -0.34 21.11
CA ARG A 257 16.17 -0.32 21.53
C ARG A 257 15.41 -1.55 21.06
N VAL A 258 15.69 -2.03 19.85
CA VAL A 258 15.07 -3.23 19.28
C VAL A 258 15.53 -4.51 19.98
N ALA A 259 16.80 -4.56 20.43
CA ALA A 259 17.37 -5.74 21.06
C ALA A 259 16.64 -6.19 22.35
N VAL A 260 15.99 -5.26 23.04
CA VAL A 260 15.23 -5.51 24.27
C VAL A 260 13.71 -5.55 24.04
N ALA A 261 13.24 -5.31 22.83
CA ALA A 261 11.83 -5.26 22.50
C ALA A 261 11.30 -6.62 22.00
N ALA A 262 10.07 -6.95 22.34
CA ALA A 262 9.42 -8.19 21.93
C ALA A 262 8.89 -8.09 20.48
N PRO A 263 9.29 -9.00 19.57
CA PRO A 263 8.70 -9.08 18.25
C PRO A 263 7.19 -9.40 18.30
N ALA A 264 6.37 -8.58 17.66
CA ALA A 264 4.92 -8.78 17.54
C ALA A 264 4.50 -9.42 16.20
N SER A 265 5.44 -9.63 15.29
CA SER A 265 5.19 -10.31 14.00
C SER A 265 6.43 -11.03 13.49
N ARG A 266 6.24 -11.89 12.49
CA ARG A 266 7.35 -12.37 11.66
C ARG A 266 7.97 -11.23 10.85
N LEU A 267 9.16 -11.44 10.29
CA LEU A 267 9.73 -10.55 9.29
C LEU A 267 8.94 -10.62 7.99
N HIS A 268 8.62 -9.46 7.46
CA HIS A 268 8.08 -9.26 6.13
C HIS A 268 9.17 -8.73 5.22
N GLY A 269 9.13 -9.08 3.94
CA GLY A 269 10.18 -8.69 3.00
C GLY A 269 9.68 -8.32 1.63
N TRP A 270 10.34 -7.34 1.04
CA TRP A 270 10.21 -6.92 -0.33
C TRP A 270 11.57 -7.00 -1.03
N ALA A 271 11.65 -7.75 -2.14
CA ALA A 271 12.90 -7.97 -2.84
C ALA A 271 13.40 -6.77 -3.66
N GLY A 272 12.53 -5.79 -3.86
CA GLY A 272 12.79 -4.62 -4.68
C GLY A 272 12.49 -4.85 -6.16
N VAL A 273 11.81 -3.87 -6.76
CA VAL A 273 11.58 -3.76 -8.20
C VAL A 273 11.93 -2.33 -8.59
N ALA A 274 12.64 -2.15 -9.69
CA ALA A 274 12.89 -0.82 -10.21
C ALA A 274 11.56 -0.16 -10.60
N GLY A 275 11.38 1.10 -10.22
CA GLY A 275 10.17 1.85 -10.55
C GLY A 275 9.94 1.91 -12.06
N PHE A 276 8.71 1.94 -12.48
CA PHE A 276 8.33 2.10 -13.87
C PHE A 276 7.06 2.96 -13.99
N LEU A 277 6.82 3.47 -15.18
CA LEU A 277 5.54 4.03 -15.60
C LEU A 277 5.06 3.24 -16.81
N ARG A 278 3.79 2.93 -16.85
CA ARG A 278 3.12 2.30 -17.98
C ARG A 278 2.22 3.31 -18.70
N ARG A 279 1.79 2.98 -19.92
CA ARG A 279 0.66 3.67 -20.53
C ARG A 279 -0.57 3.49 -19.64
N PRO A 280 -1.12 4.57 -19.05
CA PRO A 280 -2.09 4.41 -17.95
C PRO A 280 -3.53 4.21 -18.39
N TYR A 281 -3.82 4.25 -19.70
CA TYR A 281 -5.18 4.03 -20.21
C TYR A 281 -5.17 3.61 -21.69
N GLY A 282 -6.33 3.10 -22.10
CA GLY A 282 -6.65 2.76 -23.49
C GLY A 282 -8.15 2.58 -23.67
N PRO A 283 -8.59 2.06 -24.84
CA PRO A 283 -10.02 1.89 -25.11
C PRO A 283 -10.69 1.00 -24.06
N GLY A 284 -11.52 1.61 -23.18
CA GLY A 284 -12.30 0.94 -22.15
C GLY A 284 -11.54 0.54 -20.87
N TRP A 285 -10.31 0.98 -20.68
CA TRP A 285 -9.54 0.67 -19.47
C TRP A 285 -8.66 1.83 -19.01
N ALA A 286 -8.38 1.85 -17.71
CA ALA A 286 -7.41 2.73 -17.08
C ALA A 286 -6.67 2.01 -15.95
N LEU A 287 -5.52 2.55 -15.52
CA LEU A 287 -4.72 2.03 -14.40
C LEU A 287 -4.57 3.12 -13.34
N VAL A 288 -4.55 2.70 -12.07
CA VAL A 288 -4.32 3.58 -10.93
C VAL A 288 -3.36 2.92 -9.92
N GLY A 289 -2.66 3.74 -9.13
CA GLY A 289 -1.68 3.26 -8.16
C GLY A 289 -0.52 2.53 -8.84
N ASP A 290 0.02 1.50 -8.19
CA ASP A 290 1.20 0.74 -8.67
C ASP A 290 0.92 -0.11 -9.93
N ALA A 291 -0.30 -0.12 -10.44
CA ALA A 291 -0.64 -0.78 -11.70
C ALA A 291 -0.23 0.03 -12.94
N GLY A 292 -0.03 1.36 -12.78
CA GLY A 292 0.21 2.32 -13.88
C GLY A 292 1.64 2.87 -14.05
#